data_89deb524d41ab0ef5570dda8f7cf2b56
#
_entry.id   89deb524d41ab0ef5570dda8f7cf2b56
#
_cell.length_a   1.000
_cell.length_b   1.000
_cell.length_c   1.000
_cell.angle_alpha   90.00
_cell.angle_beta   90.00
_cell.angle_gamma   90.00
#
_symmetry.space_group_name_H-M   'P 1'
#
loop_
_entity.id
_entity.type
_entity.pdbx_description
1 polymer ?
#
loop_
_entity_poly.entity_id
_entity_poly.type
_entity_poly.pdbx_seq_one_letter_code
_entity_poly.pdbx_strand_id
1 'polypeptide(L)'
;MGWDSFGMPAENAAKQNNLNPKTWTEDNISTMKSQLKKLGLSIDWKREISTCSPEYYMHQQKLFLDLYDKGLVYRKESYVNWDPVDKTVLANEQVIDGKGWRSGALVERKKLNQWFFKISHFSEELLADLDLLHEWPDKVKTMQKNWIGKSFGCEIDFKIEGSKEVKSIKCYTTRPDTLFGFSFLAVSIDHPISKYYENLEEFKIFKKECSKTGTTEESIAQASKIGFKTNLLAINPLDKSKKVPVFFANFVLMDYGFGAVFGCPAHDQRDFDFAKKYSL
;
A
#
# COMPACT_ATOMS: atom_id res chain seq x y z
N MET A 1 26.14 10.68 -20.56
CA MET A 1 25.76 9.31 -20.16
C MET A 1 25.51 9.29 -18.67
N GLY A 2 24.39 8.71 -18.24
CA GLY A 2 24.08 8.51 -16.84
C GLY A 2 23.86 7.03 -16.54
N TRP A 3 24.48 6.54 -15.46
CA TRP A 3 24.33 5.18 -14.98
C TRP A 3 23.41 5.18 -13.76
N ASP A 4 22.28 4.50 -13.86
CA ASP A 4 21.43 4.23 -12.69
C ASP A 4 21.98 3.00 -11.97
N SER A 5 22.95 3.26 -11.11
CA SER A 5 23.88 2.27 -10.59
C SER A 5 23.61 1.84 -9.14
N PHE A 6 22.56 2.38 -8.51
CA PHE A 6 22.02 1.85 -7.27
C PHE A 6 20.97 0.77 -7.54
N GLY A 7 20.79 -0.11 -6.58
CA GLY A 7 19.63 -0.95 -6.51
C GLY A 7 19.90 -2.44 -6.35
N MET A 8 18.83 -3.16 -6.08
CA MET A 8 18.83 -4.58 -5.77
C MET A 8 19.33 -5.50 -6.90
N PRO A 9 19.14 -5.20 -8.20
CA PRO A 9 19.69 -6.06 -9.26
C PRO A 9 21.21 -6.20 -9.20
N ALA A 10 21.93 -5.10 -8.98
CA ALA A 10 23.38 -5.12 -8.86
C ALA A 10 23.83 -5.84 -7.57
N GLU A 11 23.13 -5.61 -6.44
CA GLU A 11 23.39 -6.30 -5.19
C GLU A 11 23.17 -7.81 -5.29
N ASN A 12 22.10 -8.24 -5.97
CA ASN A 12 21.79 -9.65 -6.17
C ASN A 12 22.87 -10.35 -7.01
N ALA A 13 23.25 -9.73 -8.13
CA ALA A 13 24.28 -10.28 -8.99
C ALA A 13 25.64 -10.36 -8.27
N ALA A 14 26.00 -9.34 -7.50
CA ALA A 14 27.21 -9.36 -6.68
C ALA A 14 27.17 -10.47 -5.62
N LYS A 15 26.04 -10.64 -4.93
CA LYS A 15 25.84 -11.71 -3.94
C LYS A 15 25.98 -13.10 -4.57
N GLN A 16 25.35 -13.33 -5.73
CA GLN A 16 25.43 -14.60 -6.47
C GLN A 16 26.86 -14.95 -6.91
N ASN A 17 27.66 -13.93 -7.22
CA ASN A 17 29.04 -14.09 -7.66
C ASN A 17 30.08 -13.95 -6.54
N ASN A 18 29.64 -13.81 -5.26
CA ASN A 18 30.52 -13.57 -4.11
C ASN A 18 31.44 -12.35 -4.29
N LEU A 19 30.94 -11.29 -4.90
CA LEU A 19 31.65 -10.05 -5.15
C LEU A 19 31.09 -8.90 -4.33
N ASN A 20 31.92 -7.84 -4.15
CA ASN A 20 31.44 -6.61 -3.57
C ASN A 20 30.53 -5.88 -4.59
N PRO A 21 29.33 -5.40 -4.18
CA PRO A 21 28.42 -4.70 -5.09
C PRO A 21 29.05 -3.48 -5.80
N LYS A 22 29.91 -2.74 -5.11
CA LYS A 22 30.61 -1.59 -5.72
C LYS A 22 31.51 -2.03 -6.86
N THR A 23 32.40 -3.00 -6.60
CA THR A 23 33.32 -3.54 -7.63
C THR A 23 32.56 -4.12 -8.81
N TRP A 24 31.52 -4.93 -8.54
CA TRP A 24 30.67 -5.49 -9.58
C TRP A 24 30.04 -4.40 -10.46
N THR A 25 29.51 -3.34 -9.86
CA THR A 25 28.88 -2.23 -10.58
C THR A 25 29.90 -1.45 -11.40
N GLU A 26 31.06 -1.12 -10.86
CA GLU A 26 32.11 -0.37 -11.54
C GLU A 26 32.68 -1.15 -12.74
N ASP A 27 32.90 -2.47 -12.60
CA ASP A 27 33.37 -3.34 -13.68
C ASP A 27 32.33 -3.44 -14.81
N ASN A 28 31.06 -3.57 -14.47
CA ASN A 28 29.98 -3.59 -15.46
C ASN A 28 29.84 -2.26 -16.19
N ILE A 29 29.91 -1.15 -15.49
CA ILE A 29 29.92 0.20 -16.12
C ILE A 29 31.09 0.33 -17.11
N SER A 30 32.28 -0.08 -16.71
CA SER A 30 33.48 -0.06 -17.57
C SER A 30 33.28 -0.92 -18.82
N THR A 31 32.74 -2.12 -18.66
CA THR A 31 32.45 -3.03 -19.78
C THR A 31 31.42 -2.45 -20.73
N MET A 32 30.26 -2.00 -20.21
CA MET A 32 29.19 -1.39 -21.03
C MET A 32 29.69 -0.12 -21.75
N LYS A 33 30.47 0.70 -21.08
CA LYS A 33 31.09 1.90 -21.68
C LYS A 33 31.96 1.55 -22.84
N SER A 34 32.79 0.51 -22.73
CA SER A 34 33.64 0.00 -23.83
C SER A 34 32.79 -0.47 -25.01
N GLN A 35 31.72 -1.22 -24.72
CA GLN A 35 30.80 -1.71 -25.76
C GLN A 35 30.07 -0.57 -26.47
N LEU A 36 29.55 0.42 -25.75
CA LEU A 36 28.86 1.59 -26.31
C LEU A 36 29.79 2.43 -27.20
N LYS A 37 31.06 2.56 -26.80
CA LYS A 37 32.08 3.24 -27.67
C LYS A 37 32.33 2.51 -28.97
N LYS A 38 32.34 1.15 -28.96
CA LYS A 38 32.47 0.34 -30.17
C LYS A 38 31.30 0.49 -31.14
N LEU A 39 30.09 0.77 -30.59
CA LEU A 39 28.89 1.03 -31.40
C LEU A 39 28.93 2.40 -32.12
N GLY A 40 29.89 3.25 -31.82
CA GLY A 40 30.04 4.57 -32.46
C GLY A 40 28.94 5.57 -32.07
N LEU A 41 28.32 5.43 -30.92
CA LEU A 41 27.27 6.35 -30.43
C LEU A 41 27.87 7.72 -30.07
N SER A 42 27.19 8.78 -30.46
CA SER A 42 27.55 10.18 -30.17
C SER A 42 27.24 10.59 -28.75
N ILE A 43 27.90 9.95 -27.79
CA ILE A 43 27.73 10.22 -26.34
C ILE A 43 28.86 11.14 -25.88
N ASP A 44 28.48 12.23 -25.18
CA ASP A 44 29.45 13.08 -24.50
C ASP A 44 29.92 12.42 -23.19
N TRP A 45 31.03 11.69 -23.28
CA TRP A 45 31.63 10.98 -22.15
C TRP A 45 32.27 11.91 -21.10
N LYS A 46 32.43 13.21 -21.38
CA LYS A 46 32.87 14.18 -20.37
C LYS A 46 31.77 14.54 -19.40
N ARG A 47 30.52 14.30 -19.77
CA ARG A 47 29.33 14.51 -18.96
C ARG A 47 28.77 13.19 -18.41
N GLU A 48 29.64 12.26 -18.09
CA GLU A 48 29.30 10.98 -17.51
C GLU A 48 29.03 11.14 -16.01
N ILE A 49 27.95 10.56 -15.55
CA ILE A 49 27.54 10.55 -14.13
C ILE A 49 27.11 9.14 -13.70
N SER A 50 27.20 8.87 -12.41
CA SER A 50 26.72 7.64 -11.79
C SER A 50 25.90 7.98 -10.56
N THR A 51 24.67 7.46 -10.47
CA THR A 51 23.75 7.78 -9.36
C THR A 51 24.25 7.29 -8.01
N CYS A 52 25.15 6.29 -7.98
CA CYS A 52 25.75 5.78 -6.76
C CYS A 52 26.99 6.56 -6.30
N SER A 53 27.44 7.57 -7.05
CA SER A 53 28.58 8.38 -6.64
C SER A 53 28.18 9.42 -5.59
N PRO A 54 29.04 9.69 -4.57
CA PRO A 54 28.76 10.70 -3.55
C PRO A 54 28.47 12.08 -4.14
N GLU A 55 29.18 12.45 -5.21
CA GLU A 55 29.01 13.72 -5.92
C GLU A 55 27.61 13.87 -6.52
N TYR A 56 26.96 12.75 -6.86
CA TYR A 56 25.60 12.75 -7.38
C TYR A 56 24.57 12.73 -6.24
N TYR A 57 24.62 11.73 -5.35
CA TYR A 57 23.55 11.57 -4.37
C TYR A 57 23.55 12.63 -3.26
N MET A 58 24.65 13.38 -3.05
CA MET A 58 24.63 14.53 -2.14
C MET A 58 23.57 15.57 -2.53
N HIS A 59 23.29 15.73 -3.84
CA HIS A 59 22.25 16.63 -4.33
C HIS A 59 20.86 16.10 -3.98
N GLN A 60 20.65 14.78 -4.06
CA GLN A 60 19.39 14.15 -3.64
C GLN A 60 19.18 14.30 -2.12
N GLN A 61 20.24 14.11 -1.33
CA GLN A 61 20.19 14.32 0.13
C GLN A 61 19.87 15.78 0.46
N LYS A 62 20.48 16.72 -0.24
CA LYS A 62 20.17 18.15 -0.06
C LYS A 62 18.71 18.44 -0.41
N LEU A 63 18.21 17.95 -1.53
CA LEU A 63 16.79 18.11 -1.92
C LEU A 63 15.85 17.53 -0.86
N PHE A 64 16.19 16.36 -0.28
CA PHE A 64 15.40 15.79 0.81
C PHE A 64 15.35 16.73 2.03
N LEU A 65 16.48 17.32 2.42
CA LEU A 65 16.54 18.27 3.53
C LEU A 65 15.75 19.55 3.21
N ASP A 66 15.85 20.07 2.00
CA ASP A 66 15.09 21.26 1.58
C ASP A 66 13.57 20.99 1.65
N LEU A 67 13.12 19.76 1.28
CA LEU A 67 11.71 19.37 1.40
C LEU A 67 11.30 19.13 2.86
N TYR A 68 12.19 18.60 3.68
CA TYR A 68 11.97 18.43 5.11
C TYR A 68 11.79 19.78 5.82
N ASP A 69 12.66 20.75 5.54
CA ASP A 69 12.59 22.10 6.12
C ASP A 69 11.31 22.85 5.70
N LYS A 70 10.77 22.53 4.52
CA LYS A 70 9.45 23.03 4.05
C LYS A 70 8.27 22.27 4.65
N GLY A 71 8.50 21.28 5.52
CA GLY A 71 7.44 20.48 6.12
C GLY A 71 6.71 19.53 5.16
N LEU A 72 7.30 19.24 4.00
CA LEU A 72 6.76 18.33 2.99
C LEU A 72 7.15 16.87 3.21
N VAL A 73 8.02 16.62 4.17
CA VAL A 73 8.46 15.28 4.58
C VAL A 73 8.14 15.07 6.05
N TYR A 74 7.69 13.89 6.40
CA TYR A 74 7.36 13.53 7.79
C TYR A 74 7.66 12.05 8.06
N ARG A 75 7.73 11.69 9.34
CA ARG A 75 7.88 10.29 9.76
C ARG A 75 6.59 9.81 10.40
N LYS A 76 6.18 8.60 10.06
CA LYS A 76 5.12 7.87 10.76
C LYS A 76 5.42 6.38 10.80
N GLU A 77 4.81 5.68 11.74
CA GLU A 77 4.76 4.23 11.71
C GLU A 77 3.83 3.74 10.61
N SER A 78 4.32 2.82 9.81
CA SER A 78 3.55 2.17 8.76
C SER A 78 3.88 0.69 8.70
N TYR A 79 2.93 -0.11 8.23
CA TYR A 79 3.20 -1.52 7.95
C TYR A 79 4.00 -1.65 6.67
N VAL A 80 5.00 -2.50 6.72
CA VAL A 80 5.87 -2.83 5.59
C VAL A 80 5.95 -4.34 5.42
N ASN A 81 6.25 -4.77 4.20
CA ASN A 81 6.59 -6.16 3.92
C ASN A 81 8.05 -6.39 4.38
N TRP A 82 8.23 -7.19 5.40
CA TRP A 82 9.53 -7.50 5.96
C TRP A 82 10.00 -8.89 5.57
N ASP A 83 11.18 -8.98 5.00
CA ASP A 83 11.85 -10.25 4.75
C ASP A 83 12.73 -10.61 5.95
N PRO A 84 12.42 -11.68 6.71
CA PRO A 84 13.16 -12.04 7.91
C PRO A 84 14.54 -12.64 7.62
N VAL A 85 14.77 -13.16 6.40
CA VAL A 85 16.04 -13.76 5.97
C VAL A 85 16.99 -12.68 5.46
N ASP A 86 16.53 -11.86 4.54
CA ASP A 86 17.32 -10.76 4.00
C ASP A 86 17.35 -9.54 4.92
N LYS A 87 16.54 -9.52 5.99
CA LYS A 87 16.42 -8.44 6.99
C LYS A 87 16.22 -7.06 6.35
N THR A 88 15.33 -7.02 5.37
CA THR A 88 15.03 -5.82 4.59
C THR A 88 13.54 -5.62 4.38
N VAL A 89 13.16 -4.38 4.08
CA VAL A 89 11.80 -4.04 3.62
C VAL A 89 11.71 -4.33 2.13
N LEU A 90 10.62 -4.98 1.73
CA LEU A 90 10.31 -5.28 0.33
C LEU A 90 9.21 -4.35 -0.19
N ALA A 91 9.39 -3.85 -1.40
CA ALA A 91 8.31 -3.25 -2.16
C ALA A 91 7.26 -4.33 -2.51
N ASN A 92 6.05 -3.89 -2.86
CA ASN A 92 4.96 -4.83 -3.14
C ASN A 92 5.27 -5.75 -4.33
N GLU A 93 5.94 -5.23 -5.35
CA GLU A 93 6.38 -5.96 -6.55
C GLU A 93 7.45 -7.01 -6.24
N GLN A 94 8.07 -6.93 -5.08
CA GLN A 94 9.09 -7.85 -4.60
C GLN A 94 8.52 -8.98 -3.73
N VAL A 95 7.19 -9.01 -3.57
CA VAL A 95 6.50 -10.08 -2.85
C VAL A 95 5.71 -10.92 -3.87
N ILE A 96 6.12 -12.17 -4.06
CA ILE A 96 5.49 -13.12 -4.98
C ILE A 96 4.91 -14.26 -4.15
N ASP A 97 3.60 -14.49 -4.27
CA ASP A 97 2.89 -15.54 -3.51
C ASP A 97 3.15 -15.49 -1.99
N GLY A 98 3.23 -14.26 -1.43
CA GLY A 98 3.50 -14.04 -0.01
C GLY A 98 4.95 -14.31 0.42
N LYS A 99 5.86 -14.47 -0.54
CA LYS A 99 7.29 -14.73 -0.31
C LYS A 99 8.15 -13.62 -0.89
N GLY A 100 9.26 -13.36 -0.23
CA GLY A 100 10.29 -12.48 -0.76
C GLY A 100 10.86 -13.04 -2.07
N TRP A 101 10.86 -12.25 -3.12
CA TRP A 101 11.29 -12.64 -4.47
C TRP A 101 12.73 -13.17 -4.54
N ARG A 102 13.57 -12.76 -3.60
CA ARG A 102 14.98 -13.13 -3.51
C ARG A 102 15.25 -14.29 -2.54
N SER A 103 14.73 -14.15 -1.33
CA SER A 103 14.99 -15.14 -0.26
C SER A 103 14.10 -16.37 -0.35
N GLY A 104 12.92 -16.25 -0.97
CA GLY A 104 11.86 -17.25 -0.91
C GLY A 104 11.22 -17.42 0.46
N ALA A 105 11.61 -16.60 1.46
CA ALA A 105 11.06 -16.62 2.80
C ALA A 105 9.65 -16.03 2.81
N LEU A 106 8.79 -16.53 3.70
CA LEU A 106 7.50 -15.91 3.96
C LEU A 106 7.71 -14.49 4.47
N VAL A 107 7.04 -13.54 3.83
CA VAL A 107 7.10 -12.14 4.19
C VAL A 107 6.28 -11.91 5.46
N GLU A 108 6.84 -11.14 6.39
CA GLU A 108 6.18 -10.73 7.61
C GLU A 108 5.66 -9.29 7.49
N ARG A 109 4.48 -9.05 8.02
CA ARG A 109 3.96 -7.70 8.19
C ARG A 109 4.57 -7.07 9.43
N LYS A 110 5.43 -6.05 9.26
CA LYS A 110 6.14 -5.40 10.36
C LYS A 110 5.84 -3.91 10.40
N LYS A 111 5.62 -3.38 11.60
CA LYS A 111 5.40 -1.96 11.80
C LYS A 111 6.74 -1.26 12.03
N LEU A 112 7.09 -0.34 11.15
CA LEU A 112 8.34 0.42 11.19
C LEU A 112 8.08 1.91 10.99
N ASN A 113 8.94 2.73 11.59
CA ASN A 113 8.99 4.15 11.32
C ASN A 113 9.59 4.41 9.95
N GLN A 114 8.81 5.02 9.06
CA GLN A 114 9.18 5.34 7.69
C GLN A 114 9.06 6.83 7.39
N TRP A 115 9.81 7.28 6.39
CA TRP A 115 9.69 8.61 5.83
C TRP A 115 8.62 8.65 4.75
N PHE A 116 7.83 9.72 4.76
CA PHE A 116 6.76 9.95 3.80
C PHE A 116 6.83 11.36 3.24
N PHE A 117 6.59 11.48 1.93
CA PHE A 117 6.33 12.78 1.30
C PHE A 117 4.84 13.08 1.34
N LYS A 118 4.46 14.33 1.60
CA LYS A 118 3.05 14.78 1.61
C LYS A 118 2.51 14.98 0.19
N ILE A 119 2.69 14.00 -0.68
CA ILE A 119 2.35 14.12 -2.09
C ILE A 119 0.84 14.33 -2.33
N SER A 120 0.01 13.66 -1.54
CA SER A 120 -1.46 13.79 -1.62
C SER A 120 -1.97 15.19 -1.24
N HIS A 121 -1.15 16.00 -0.55
CA HIS A 121 -1.49 17.40 -0.26
C HIS A 121 -1.66 18.24 -1.54
N PHE A 122 -1.00 17.85 -2.61
CA PHE A 122 -1.02 18.56 -3.89
C PHE A 122 -2.03 17.98 -4.89
N SER A 123 -2.84 16.99 -4.51
CA SER A 123 -3.72 16.27 -5.43
C SER A 123 -4.72 17.18 -6.14
N GLU A 124 -5.34 18.14 -5.44
CA GLU A 124 -6.30 19.09 -6.01
C GLU A 124 -5.62 20.06 -6.99
N GLU A 125 -4.46 20.58 -6.62
CA GLU A 125 -3.66 21.48 -7.46
C GLU A 125 -3.17 20.76 -8.71
N LEU A 126 -2.60 19.57 -8.57
CA LEU A 126 -2.15 18.74 -9.69
C LEU A 126 -3.29 18.41 -10.66
N LEU A 127 -4.50 18.14 -10.13
CA LEU A 127 -5.66 17.86 -10.97
C LEU A 127 -6.10 19.10 -11.76
N ALA A 128 -6.14 20.28 -11.11
CA ALA A 128 -6.51 21.53 -11.74
C ALA A 128 -5.48 21.95 -12.80
N ASP A 129 -4.20 21.78 -12.53
CA ASP A 129 -3.11 22.17 -13.42
C ASP A 129 -3.01 21.32 -14.70
N LEU A 130 -3.67 20.15 -14.76
CA LEU A 130 -3.77 19.39 -16.02
C LEU A 130 -4.45 20.21 -17.14
N ASP A 131 -5.32 21.11 -16.79
CA ASP A 131 -6.00 21.97 -17.77
C ASP A 131 -5.07 23.05 -18.36
N LEU A 132 -3.96 23.36 -17.69
CA LEU A 132 -2.94 24.29 -18.15
C LEU A 132 -1.95 23.66 -19.13
N LEU A 133 -1.91 22.34 -19.22
CA LEU A 133 -0.96 21.58 -20.06
C LEU A 133 -1.49 21.45 -21.51
N HIS A 134 -1.56 22.55 -22.22
CA HIS A 134 -2.15 22.60 -23.57
C HIS A 134 -1.39 21.75 -24.59
N GLU A 135 -0.06 21.65 -24.44
CA GLU A 135 0.82 20.86 -25.36
C GLU A 135 0.86 19.37 -25.03
N TRP A 136 0.19 18.93 -23.94
CA TRP A 136 0.19 17.51 -23.58
C TRP A 136 -0.90 16.75 -24.34
N PRO A 137 -0.60 15.50 -24.82
CA PRO A 137 -1.61 14.66 -25.44
C PRO A 137 -2.79 14.38 -24.49
N ASP A 138 -4.02 14.45 -24.99
CA ASP A 138 -5.22 14.24 -24.20
C ASP A 138 -5.26 12.87 -23.51
N LYS A 139 -4.71 11.85 -24.16
CA LYS A 139 -4.57 10.51 -23.57
C LYS A 139 -3.75 10.54 -22.28
N VAL A 140 -2.65 11.30 -22.27
CA VAL A 140 -1.78 11.41 -21.09
C VAL A 140 -2.48 12.18 -19.97
N LYS A 141 -3.15 13.29 -20.29
CA LYS A 141 -3.95 14.05 -19.33
C LYS A 141 -5.06 13.19 -18.71
N THR A 142 -5.74 12.39 -19.51
CA THR A 142 -6.78 11.47 -19.04
C THR A 142 -6.19 10.39 -18.10
N MET A 143 -5.03 9.84 -18.45
CA MET A 143 -4.34 8.87 -17.58
C MET A 143 -3.96 9.49 -16.23
N GLN A 144 -3.42 10.71 -16.22
CA GLN A 144 -3.08 11.43 -14.99
C GLN A 144 -4.31 11.74 -14.15
N LYS A 145 -5.39 12.22 -14.77
CA LYS A 145 -6.67 12.47 -14.09
C LYS A 145 -7.24 11.22 -13.42
N ASN A 146 -7.23 10.11 -14.15
CA ASN A 146 -7.71 8.83 -13.62
C ASN A 146 -6.80 8.30 -12.50
N TRP A 147 -5.48 8.53 -12.59
CA TRP A 147 -4.54 8.15 -11.54
C TRP A 147 -4.74 8.95 -10.25
N ILE A 148 -4.94 10.27 -10.35
CA ILE A 148 -5.27 11.12 -9.20
C ILE A 148 -6.60 10.70 -8.58
N GLY A 149 -7.57 10.33 -9.40
CA GLY A 149 -8.79 9.63 -9.00
C GLY A 149 -9.66 10.39 -8.00
N LYS A 150 -9.90 11.70 -8.22
CA LYS A 150 -10.80 12.47 -7.34
C LYS A 150 -12.16 11.80 -7.27
N SER A 151 -12.60 11.50 -6.06
CA SER A 151 -13.89 10.88 -5.77
C SER A 151 -14.64 11.67 -4.69
N PHE A 152 -15.96 11.52 -4.68
CA PHE A 152 -16.82 12.08 -3.66
C PHE A 152 -17.45 10.95 -2.85
N GLY A 153 -17.57 11.17 -1.56
CA GLY A 153 -18.19 10.19 -0.68
C GLY A 153 -18.69 10.84 0.60
N CYS A 154 -19.19 10.03 1.50
CA CYS A 154 -19.63 10.47 2.81
C CYS A 154 -19.13 9.58 3.92
N GLU A 155 -19.03 10.14 5.11
CA GLU A 155 -18.78 9.44 6.35
C GLU A 155 -20.11 8.98 6.95
N ILE A 156 -20.15 7.77 7.47
CA ILE A 156 -21.33 7.18 8.09
C ILE A 156 -20.92 6.60 9.44
N ASP A 157 -21.61 7.03 10.50
CA ASP A 157 -21.44 6.48 11.85
C ASP A 157 -22.48 5.39 12.11
N PHE A 158 -22.03 4.15 12.25
CA PHE A 158 -22.86 3.02 12.63
C PHE A 158 -22.86 2.88 14.15
N LYS A 159 -24.03 3.00 14.78
CA LYS A 159 -24.18 2.69 16.21
C LYS A 159 -23.98 1.19 16.42
N ILE A 160 -23.27 0.83 17.48
CA ILE A 160 -22.90 -0.55 17.77
C ILE A 160 -23.63 -1.01 19.04
N GLU A 161 -24.20 -2.19 18.98
CA GLU A 161 -24.70 -2.95 20.12
C GLU A 161 -23.79 -4.14 20.42
N GLY A 162 -23.84 -4.64 21.68
CA GLY A 162 -23.03 -5.78 22.10
C GLY A 162 -21.73 -5.41 22.83
N SER A 163 -21.43 -4.12 22.98
CA SER A 163 -20.30 -3.65 23.81
C SER A 163 -20.64 -2.38 24.57
N LYS A 164 -20.04 -2.23 25.74
CA LYS A 164 -20.09 -0.98 26.52
C LYS A 164 -19.03 0.01 26.09
N GLU A 165 -17.91 -0.49 25.55
CA GLU A 165 -16.72 0.26 25.17
C GLU A 165 -16.82 0.80 23.73
N VAL A 166 -17.41 0.01 22.83
CA VAL A 166 -17.55 0.36 21.41
C VAL A 166 -18.97 0.88 21.16
N LYS A 167 -19.13 2.19 21.05
CA LYS A 167 -20.46 2.82 20.86
C LYS A 167 -20.78 3.04 19.39
N SER A 168 -19.78 3.29 18.57
CA SER A 168 -19.94 3.51 17.13
C SER A 168 -18.71 3.09 16.35
N ILE A 169 -18.90 2.76 15.08
CA ILE A 169 -17.85 2.54 14.10
C ILE A 169 -18.14 3.45 12.92
N LYS A 170 -17.14 4.24 12.52
CA LYS A 170 -17.22 5.15 11.39
C LYS A 170 -16.72 4.46 10.13
N CYS A 171 -17.45 4.61 9.02
CA CYS A 171 -17.06 4.18 7.68
C CYS A 171 -17.01 5.37 6.73
N TYR A 172 -16.18 5.29 5.71
CA TYR A 172 -16.26 6.15 4.54
C TYR A 172 -16.76 5.34 3.34
N THR A 173 -17.62 5.93 2.53
CA THR A 173 -18.11 5.29 1.31
C THR A 173 -18.25 6.29 0.16
N THR A 174 -17.94 5.85 -1.05
CA THR A 174 -18.28 6.56 -2.30
C THR A 174 -19.64 6.13 -2.86
N ARG A 175 -20.30 5.13 -2.26
CA ARG A 175 -21.57 4.56 -2.68
C ARG A 175 -22.60 4.55 -1.54
N PRO A 176 -23.00 5.73 -1.01
CA PRO A 176 -23.98 5.82 0.08
C PRO A 176 -25.37 5.29 -0.31
N ASP A 177 -25.66 5.26 -1.60
CA ASP A 177 -26.88 4.68 -2.18
C ASP A 177 -27.07 3.19 -1.86
N THR A 178 -25.97 2.45 -1.65
CA THR A 178 -26.01 1.01 -1.35
C THR A 178 -26.29 0.70 0.12
N LEU A 179 -26.38 1.71 0.99
CA LEU A 179 -26.61 1.54 2.41
C LEU A 179 -27.94 0.85 2.75
N PHE A 180 -28.94 0.94 1.87
CA PHE A 180 -30.21 0.25 2.04
C PHE A 180 -30.12 -1.28 2.03
N GLY A 181 -29.12 -1.82 1.32
CA GLY A 181 -28.92 -3.25 1.12
C GLY A 181 -27.71 -3.84 1.84
N PHE A 182 -27.10 -3.09 2.80
CA PHE A 182 -25.93 -3.63 3.48
C PHE A 182 -26.30 -4.81 4.39
N SER A 183 -25.43 -5.81 4.42
CA SER A 183 -25.66 -7.08 5.11
C SER A 183 -24.69 -7.35 6.26
N PHE A 184 -23.55 -6.67 6.28
CA PHE A 184 -22.56 -6.76 7.35
C PHE A 184 -21.70 -5.50 7.42
N LEU A 185 -21.03 -5.31 8.54
CA LEU A 185 -19.99 -4.33 8.72
C LEU A 185 -18.66 -5.07 8.85
N ALA A 186 -17.67 -4.72 8.05
CA ALA A 186 -16.34 -5.30 8.11
C ALA A 186 -15.33 -4.26 8.60
N VAL A 187 -14.46 -4.66 9.53
CA VAL A 187 -13.40 -3.81 10.09
C VAL A 187 -12.03 -4.46 9.88
N SER A 188 -11.03 -3.62 9.73
CA SER A 188 -9.64 -4.06 9.64
C SER A 188 -9.21 -4.79 10.90
N ILE A 189 -8.34 -5.79 10.75
CA ILE A 189 -7.69 -6.46 11.89
C ILE A 189 -6.85 -5.51 12.75
N ASP A 190 -6.44 -4.37 12.17
CA ASP A 190 -5.65 -3.32 12.83
C ASP A 190 -6.54 -2.19 13.38
N HIS A 191 -7.86 -2.29 13.23
CA HIS A 191 -8.79 -1.31 13.78
C HIS A 191 -8.69 -1.27 15.33
N PRO A 192 -8.78 -0.09 15.97
CA PRO A 192 -8.64 0.05 17.44
C PRO A 192 -9.52 -0.87 18.29
N ILE A 193 -10.64 -1.34 17.74
CA ILE A 193 -11.50 -2.31 18.47
C ILE A 193 -10.88 -3.70 18.58
N SER A 194 -9.85 -4.03 17.82
CA SER A 194 -9.16 -5.33 17.89
C SER A 194 -8.59 -5.62 19.29
N LYS A 195 -8.21 -4.58 20.03
CA LYS A 195 -7.71 -4.68 21.40
C LYS A 195 -8.65 -5.43 22.35
N TYR A 196 -9.95 -5.40 22.10
CA TYR A 196 -10.93 -6.09 22.93
C TYR A 196 -11.03 -7.59 22.62
N TYR A 197 -10.40 -8.04 21.53
CA TYR A 197 -10.41 -9.43 21.06
C TYR A 197 -9.03 -10.10 21.14
N GLU A 198 -7.95 -9.37 21.42
CA GLU A 198 -6.57 -9.86 21.42
C GLU A 198 -6.31 -11.00 22.41
N ASN A 199 -7.12 -11.14 23.45
CA ASN A 199 -7.01 -12.22 24.41
C ASN A 199 -7.69 -13.53 23.97
N LEU A 200 -8.47 -13.52 22.89
CA LEU A 200 -9.14 -14.70 22.35
C LEU A 200 -8.20 -15.48 21.45
N GLU A 201 -7.99 -16.76 21.74
CA GLU A 201 -7.10 -17.62 20.96
C GLU A 201 -7.54 -17.73 19.48
N GLU A 202 -8.84 -17.84 19.23
CA GLU A 202 -9.39 -17.88 17.87
C GLU A 202 -9.06 -16.60 17.09
N PHE A 203 -9.11 -15.42 17.75
CA PHE A 203 -8.75 -14.16 17.11
C PHE A 203 -7.25 -14.05 16.83
N LYS A 204 -6.39 -14.57 17.71
CA LYS A 204 -4.94 -14.64 17.47
C LYS A 204 -4.60 -15.50 16.26
N ILE A 205 -5.25 -16.67 16.13
CA ILE A 205 -5.10 -17.56 14.98
C ILE A 205 -5.53 -16.83 13.70
N PHE A 206 -6.70 -16.19 13.74
CA PHE A 206 -7.22 -15.41 12.61
C PHE A 206 -6.26 -14.26 12.21
N LYS A 207 -5.75 -13.50 13.19
CA LYS A 207 -4.78 -12.42 12.95
C LYS A 207 -3.50 -12.93 12.31
N LYS A 208 -3.01 -14.11 12.75
CA LYS A 208 -1.85 -14.78 12.15
C LYS A 208 -2.12 -15.25 10.72
N GLU A 209 -3.33 -15.69 10.42
CA GLU A 209 -3.71 -16.07 9.06
C GLU A 209 -3.79 -14.85 8.14
N CYS A 210 -4.38 -13.76 8.61
CA CYS A 210 -4.43 -12.49 7.88
C CYS A 210 -3.03 -11.91 7.58
N SER A 211 -2.04 -12.13 8.45
CA SER A 211 -0.67 -11.65 8.24
C SER A 211 0.04 -12.30 7.03
N LYS A 212 -0.47 -13.43 6.54
CA LYS A 212 0.01 -14.09 5.32
C LYS A 212 -0.52 -13.43 4.03
N THR A 213 -1.59 -12.64 4.15
CA THR A 213 -2.13 -11.87 3.04
C THR A 213 -1.24 -10.65 2.82
N GLY A 214 -0.82 -10.39 1.58
CA GLY A 214 0.00 -9.21 1.26
C GLY A 214 -0.69 -7.90 1.65
N THR A 215 0.08 -6.81 1.61
CA THR A 215 -0.39 -5.47 2.03
C THR A 215 -0.98 -4.65 0.89
N THR A 216 -0.96 -5.13 -0.36
CA THR A 216 -1.50 -4.43 -1.53
C THR A 216 -2.96 -4.71 -1.76
N GLU A 217 -3.67 -3.76 -2.38
CA GLU A 217 -5.04 -3.98 -2.84
C GLU A 217 -5.15 -5.17 -3.78
N GLU A 218 -4.16 -5.39 -4.67
CA GLU A 218 -4.15 -6.51 -5.61
C GLU A 218 -4.01 -7.85 -4.92
N SER A 219 -3.04 -7.99 -3.99
CA SER A 219 -2.86 -9.23 -3.22
C SER A 219 -4.05 -9.52 -2.33
N ILE A 220 -4.68 -8.48 -1.76
CA ILE A 220 -5.92 -8.59 -0.99
C ILE A 220 -7.10 -8.95 -1.90
N ALA A 221 -7.16 -8.42 -3.11
CA ALA A 221 -8.21 -8.74 -4.08
C ALA A 221 -8.18 -10.21 -4.50
N GLN A 222 -7.00 -10.78 -4.68
CA GLN A 222 -6.80 -12.18 -5.09
C GLN A 222 -6.90 -13.18 -3.93
N ALA A 223 -6.64 -12.74 -2.68
CA ALA A 223 -6.70 -13.62 -1.52
C ALA A 223 -8.12 -14.10 -1.21
N SER A 224 -8.23 -15.31 -0.68
CA SER A 224 -9.49 -15.82 -0.12
C SER A 224 -10.01 -14.88 0.97
N LYS A 225 -11.28 -14.47 0.85
CA LYS A 225 -11.93 -13.59 1.83
C LYS A 225 -12.20 -14.36 3.10
N ILE A 226 -11.55 -13.96 4.18
CA ILE A 226 -11.72 -14.55 5.51
C ILE A 226 -12.14 -13.46 6.50
N GLY A 227 -12.97 -13.86 7.48
CA GLY A 227 -13.47 -12.97 8.51
C GLY A 227 -13.61 -13.66 9.84
N PHE A 228 -13.46 -12.89 10.92
CA PHE A 228 -13.75 -13.31 12.27
C PHE A 228 -15.02 -12.60 12.76
N LYS A 229 -16.07 -13.35 13.02
CA LYS A 229 -17.36 -12.81 13.49
C LYS A 229 -17.22 -12.35 14.94
N THR A 230 -17.60 -11.10 15.19
CA THR A 230 -17.62 -10.55 16.54
C THR A 230 -18.99 -10.78 17.20
N ASN A 231 -19.08 -10.42 18.47
CA ASN A 231 -20.37 -10.35 19.21
C ASN A 231 -21.09 -9.00 19.00
N LEU A 232 -20.57 -8.13 18.14
CA LEU A 232 -21.11 -6.80 17.88
C LEU A 232 -22.14 -6.82 16.76
N LEU A 233 -23.12 -5.93 16.87
CA LEU A 233 -24.13 -5.67 15.85
C LEU A 233 -24.10 -4.18 15.48
N ALA A 234 -24.02 -3.89 14.18
CA ALA A 234 -24.15 -2.55 13.65
C ALA A 234 -25.60 -2.23 13.29
N ILE A 235 -26.09 -1.09 13.72
CA ILE A 235 -27.46 -0.63 13.48
C ILE A 235 -27.47 0.17 12.19
N ASN A 236 -28.42 -0.15 11.30
CA ASN A 236 -28.61 0.63 10.08
C ASN A 236 -29.03 2.08 10.45
N PRO A 237 -28.28 3.10 10.02
CA PRO A 237 -28.61 4.48 10.36
C PRO A 237 -29.93 4.98 9.76
N LEU A 238 -30.39 4.37 8.66
CA LEU A 238 -31.63 4.69 7.98
C LEU A 238 -32.85 3.89 8.53
N ASP A 239 -32.60 2.68 9.06
CA ASP A 239 -33.62 1.82 9.61
C ASP A 239 -33.13 1.13 10.91
N LYS A 240 -33.40 1.74 12.03
CA LYS A 240 -32.94 1.27 13.36
C LYS A 240 -33.43 -0.14 13.73
N SER A 241 -34.42 -0.68 13.03
CA SER A 241 -34.88 -2.06 13.25
C SER A 241 -33.94 -3.10 12.65
N LYS A 242 -33.14 -2.70 11.66
CA LYS A 242 -32.17 -3.56 10.99
C LYS A 242 -30.82 -3.52 11.68
N LYS A 243 -30.34 -4.68 12.06
CA LYS A 243 -29.04 -4.88 12.71
C LYS A 243 -28.29 -5.95 11.91
N VAL A 244 -27.01 -5.69 11.66
CA VAL A 244 -26.14 -6.59 10.92
C VAL A 244 -24.91 -6.95 11.73
N PRO A 245 -24.31 -8.13 11.52
CA PRO A 245 -23.12 -8.55 12.24
C PRO A 245 -21.88 -7.72 11.84
N VAL A 246 -20.98 -7.56 12.81
CA VAL A 246 -19.67 -6.94 12.60
C VAL A 246 -18.62 -8.03 12.53
N PHE A 247 -17.76 -7.95 11.50
CA PHE A 247 -16.66 -8.89 11.29
C PHE A 247 -15.31 -8.14 11.26
N PHE A 248 -14.26 -8.76 11.79
CA PHE A 248 -12.92 -8.44 11.30
C PHE A 248 -12.71 -9.17 9.99
N ALA A 249 -12.14 -8.50 8.99
CA ALA A 249 -11.94 -9.07 7.67
C ALA A 249 -10.55 -8.73 7.10
N ASN A 250 -9.93 -9.71 6.42
CA ASN A 250 -8.60 -9.57 5.86
C ASN A 250 -8.52 -8.63 4.64
N PHE A 251 -9.66 -8.25 4.07
CA PHE A 251 -9.73 -7.38 2.90
C PHE A 251 -10.04 -5.90 3.23
N VAL A 252 -10.15 -5.55 4.51
CA VAL A 252 -10.33 -4.17 4.96
C VAL A 252 -8.99 -3.59 5.39
N LEU A 253 -8.56 -2.53 4.71
CA LEU A 253 -7.32 -1.81 5.01
C LEU A 253 -7.58 -0.71 6.04
N MET A 254 -6.65 -0.54 7.00
CA MET A 254 -6.75 0.54 8.00
C MET A 254 -6.57 1.92 7.38
N ASP A 255 -5.79 2.02 6.30
CA ASP A 255 -5.49 3.28 5.62
C ASP A 255 -6.62 3.73 4.66
N TYR A 256 -7.65 2.91 4.45
CA TYR A 256 -8.82 3.26 3.66
C TYR A 256 -10.00 3.62 4.58
N GLY A 257 -10.53 4.83 4.38
CA GLY A 257 -11.59 5.35 5.25
C GLY A 257 -11.13 5.40 6.71
N PHE A 258 -11.86 4.77 7.57
CA PHE A 258 -11.56 4.64 9.00
C PHE A 258 -11.21 3.19 9.38
N GLY A 259 -10.72 2.40 8.43
CA GLY A 259 -10.48 0.97 8.64
C GLY A 259 -11.76 0.15 8.82
N ALA A 260 -12.88 0.64 8.26
CA ALA A 260 -14.17 -0.02 8.29
C ALA A 260 -14.95 0.21 7.00
N VAL A 261 -15.64 -0.81 6.54
CA VAL A 261 -16.50 -0.77 5.36
C VAL A 261 -17.82 -1.50 5.65
N PHE A 262 -18.91 -1.03 5.08
CA PHE A 262 -20.13 -1.82 5.08
C PHE A 262 -20.23 -2.64 3.79
N GLY A 263 -20.64 -3.90 3.91
CA GLY A 263 -20.74 -4.82 2.79
C GLY A 263 -22.12 -4.83 2.18
N CYS A 264 -22.18 -4.64 0.86
CA CYS A 264 -23.44 -4.73 0.10
C CYS A 264 -23.31 -5.79 -1.02
N PRO A 265 -23.69 -7.05 -0.74
CA PRO A 265 -23.52 -8.19 -1.66
C PRO A 265 -24.17 -8.02 -3.03
N ALA A 266 -25.20 -7.18 -3.13
CA ALA A 266 -25.88 -6.91 -4.40
C ALA A 266 -25.08 -6.00 -5.36
N HIS A 267 -24.04 -5.32 -4.88
CA HIS A 267 -23.29 -4.30 -5.63
C HIS A 267 -21.77 -4.49 -5.65
N ASP A 268 -21.23 -5.45 -4.88
CA ASP A 268 -19.80 -5.77 -4.85
C ASP A 268 -19.60 -7.28 -4.82
N GLN A 269 -18.79 -7.80 -5.75
CA GLN A 269 -18.53 -9.23 -5.87
C GLN A 269 -17.80 -9.79 -4.64
N ARG A 270 -16.91 -8.99 -4.04
CA ARG A 270 -16.15 -9.40 -2.82
C ARG A 270 -17.09 -9.55 -1.64
N ASP A 271 -18.04 -8.62 -1.51
CA ASP A 271 -19.06 -8.65 -0.46
C ASP A 271 -20.02 -9.84 -0.67
N PHE A 272 -20.37 -10.15 -1.93
CA PHE A 272 -21.20 -11.31 -2.28
C PHE A 272 -20.52 -12.62 -1.89
N ASP A 273 -19.25 -12.79 -2.26
CA ASP A 273 -18.47 -13.99 -1.95
C ASP A 273 -18.32 -14.17 -0.43
N PHE A 274 -18.07 -13.06 0.27
CA PHE A 274 -18.00 -13.07 1.73
C PHE A 274 -19.33 -13.42 2.38
N ALA A 275 -20.41 -12.78 1.95
CA ALA A 275 -21.75 -13.02 2.49
C ALA A 275 -22.18 -14.48 2.26
N LYS A 276 -21.91 -15.03 1.06
CA LYS A 276 -22.18 -16.44 0.74
C LYS A 276 -21.40 -17.39 1.67
N LYS A 277 -20.12 -17.10 1.90
CA LYS A 277 -19.26 -17.90 2.78
C LYS A 277 -19.75 -17.93 4.23
N TYR A 278 -20.24 -16.82 4.73
CA TYR A 278 -20.69 -16.66 6.12
C TYR A 278 -22.21 -16.74 6.30
N SER A 279 -22.96 -17.09 5.25
CA SER A 279 -24.43 -17.25 5.26
C SER A 279 -25.17 -16.00 5.76
N LEU A 280 -24.78 -14.83 5.20
CA LEU A 280 -25.34 -13.51 5.54
C LEU A 280 -26.46 -13.11 4.58
#